data_a4bd35d600aae359d90443024e24bf9d
#
_entry.id   a4bd35d600aae359d90443024e24bf9d
#
_cell.length_a   1.000
_cell.length_b   1.000
_cell.length_c   1.000
_cell.angle_alpha   90.00
_cell.angle_beta   90.00
_cell.angle_gamma   90.00
#
_symmetry.space_group_name_H-M   'P 1'
#
loop_
_entity.id
_entity.type
_entity.pdbx_description
1 polymer ?
#
loop_
_entity_poly.entity_id
_entity_poly.type
_entity_poly.pdbx_seq_one_letter_code
_entity_poly.pdbx_strand_id
1 'polypeptide(L)'
;MSVLELFRLDGKTALVTGCRRGIGKAFALALAEAGADIVGVSKSLEPSGSAIEKEIHALGRKFRGYHCDFANREAVRHFAATVNTNFPAIDILVNNAGTILRKPAAEHPDEYWDEVIQTNLSSQFVLSREIGKHMLERGSGKIIFTASVLTFQGGINVPGYAASKGAIGQLTKALANEWASRGVQVNAIAPGYISTDNAAPLATDPVRGPAILSRIPTGRWGEPDDLKGAIVFLASRASDYVTGSILTVDGGWLAR
;
A
#
# COMPACT_ATOMS: atom_id res chain seq x y z
N MET A 1 10.01 26.53 11.18
CA MET A 1 9.43 25.62 10.17
C MET A 1 7.92 25.61 10.36
N SER A 2 7.16 25.88 9.31
CA SER A 2 5.69 25.78 9.34
C SER A 2 5.26 24.31 9.47
N VAL A 3 4.12 24.05 10.11
CA VAL A 3 3.57 22.67 10.18
C VAL A 3 3.31 22.08 8.80
N LEU A 4 2.94 22.90 7.82
CA LEU A 4 2.72 22.43 6.44
C LEU A 4 4.01 22.00 5.74
N GLU A 5 5.16 22.57 6.13
CA GLU A 5 6.46 22.14 5.60
C GLU A 5 6.84 20.72 6.05
N LEU A 6 6.28 20.23 7.17
CA LEU A 6 6.50 18.87 7.62
C LEU A 6 5.92 17.81 6.66
N PHE A 7 4.90 18.18 5.89
CA PHE A 7 4.23 17.30 4.93
C PHE A 7 4.88 17.29 3.55
N ARG A 8 5.88 18.15 3.29
CA ARG A 8 6.55 18.20 1.98
C ARG A 8 7.50 17.03 1.78
N LEU A 9 7.54 16.55 0.54
CA LEU A 9 8.35 15.41 0.10
C LEU A 9 9.36 15.79 -1.00
N ASP A 10 9.71 17.09 -1.11
CA ASP A 10 10.65 17.56 -2.12
C ASP A 10 11.99 16.83 -2.01
N GLY A 11 12.52 16.39 -3.15
CA GLY A 11 13.76 15.64 -3.25
C GLY A 11 13.67 14.18 -2.75
N LYS A 12 12.47 13.70 -2.40
CA LYS A 12 12.24 12.31 -2.02
C LYS A 12 11.87 11.45 -3.22
N THR A 13 12.25 10.17 -3.17
CA THR A 13 11.84 9.16 -4.13
C THR A 13 10.93 8.13 -3.43
N ALA A 14 9.71 7.97 -3.94
CA ALA A 14 8.74 7.01 -3.43
C ALA A 14 8.55 5.84 -4.41
N LEU A 15 8.74 4.61 -3.92
CA LEU A 15 8.41 3.38 -4.64
C LEU A 15 6.99 2.95 -4.24
N VAL A 16 6.07 2.93 -5.22
CA VAL A 16 4.66 2.57 -5.00
C VAL A 16 4.29 1.32 -5.80
N THR A 17 3.92 0.25 -5.10
CA THR A 17 3.48 -1.00 -5.72
C THR A 17 1.98 -1.00 -5.99
N GLY A 18 1.54 -1.56 -7.14
CA GLY A 18 0.13 -1.55 -7.54
C GLY A 18 -0.38 -0.15 -7.94
N CYS A 19 0.49 0.71 -8.47
CA CYS A 19 0.20 2.13 -8.72
C CYS A 19 -0.63 2.42 -9.97
N ARG A 20 -0.95 1.42 -10.81
CA ARG A 20 -1.64 1.65 -12.09
C ARG A 20 -3.07 2.16 -11.93
N ARG A 21 -3.78 1.77 -10.84
CA ARG A 21 -5.18 2.10 -10.59
C ARG A 21 -5.54 2.11 -9.09
N GLY A 22 -6.77 2.53 -8.79
CA GLY A 22 -7.34 2.45 -7.45
C GLY A 22 -6.51 3.15 -6.38
N ILE A 23 -6.41 2.55 -5.22
CA ILE A 23 -5.69 3.10 -4.04
C ILE A 23 -4.21 3.39 -4.36
N GLY A 24 -3.53 2.47 -5.04
CA GLY A 24 -2.11 2.67 -5.38
C GLY A 24 -1.87 3.85 -6.31
N LYS A 25 -2.79 4.11 -7.25
CA LYS A 25 -2.74 5.30 -8.09
C LYS A 25 -2.93 6.57 -7.26
N ALA A 26 -3.93 6.60 -6.39
CA ALA A 26 -4.18 7.73 -5.49
C ALA A 26 -2.98 8.01 -4.58
N PHE A 27 -2.33 6.97 -4.06
CA PHE A 27 -1.09 7.10 -3.28
C PHE A 27 0.05 7.70 -4.09
N ALA A 28 0.30 7.21 -5.30
CA ALA A 28 1.37 7.73 -6.16
C ALA A 28 1.14 9.21 -6.51
N LEU A 29 -0.10 9.58 -6.85
CA LEU A 29 -0.45 10.97 -7.13
C LEU A 29 -0.29 11.87 -5.90
N ALA A 30 -0.79 11.45 -4.73
CA ALA A 30 -0.67 12.23 -3.50
C ALA A 30 0.78 12.48 -3.09
N LEU A 31 1.65 11.46 -3.22
CA LEU A 31 3.07 11.60 -2.93
C LEU A 31 3.76 12.54 -3.95
N ALA A 32 3.36 12.48 -5.22
CA ALA A 32 3.85 13.39 -6.26
C ALA A 32 3.37 14.83 -6.03
N GLU A 33 2.09 15.04 -5.67
CA GLU A 33 1.52 16.33 -5.29
C GLU A 33 2.26 16.94 -4.09
N ALA A 34 2.72 16.10 -3.14
CA ALA A 34 3.52 16.52 -2.00
C ALA A 34 5.00 16.79 -2.33
N GLY A 35 5.47 16.48 -3.54
CA GLY A 35 6.82 16.81 -4.02
C GLY A 35 7.74 15.62 -4.31
N ALA A 36 7.30 14.37 -4.13
CA ALA A 36 8.13 13.19 -4.38
C ALA A 36 8.23 12.84 -5.88
N ASP A 37 9.38 12.33 -6.30
CA ASP A 37 9.50 11.59 -7.56
C ASP A 37 9.03 10.14 -7.34
N ILE A 38 8.43 9.52 -8.36
CA ILE A 38 7.74 8.23 -8.21
C ILE A 38 8.41 7.12 -9.03
N VAL A 39 8.69 6.02 -8.35
CA VAL A 39 8.97 4.72 -8.96
C VAL A 39 7.70 3.89 -8.86
N GLY A 40 7.05 3.60 -9.97
CA GLY A 40 5.79 2.87 -10.02
C GLY A 40 6.00 1.43 -10.49
N VAL A 41 5.33 0.46 -9.86
CA VAL A 41 5.36 -0.94 -10.32
C VAL A 41 4.00 -1.60 -10.20
N SER A 42 3.59 -2.33 -11.24
CA SER A 42 2.41 -3.20 -11.23
C SER A 42 2.56 -4.32 -12.25
N LYS A 43 1.81 -5.42 -12.06
CA LYS A 43 1.76 -6.55 -13.00
C LYS A 43 1.31 -6.17 -14.42
N SER A 44 0.57 -5.09 -14.58
CA SER A 44 0.01 -4.64 -15.87
C SER A 44 0.33 -3.17 -16.16
N LEU A 45 1.39 -2.62 -15.56
CA LEU A 45 1.85 -1.27 -15.84
C LEU A 45 2.71 -1.28 -17.10
N GLU A 46 2.41 -0.42 -18.04
CA GLU A 46 3.30 -0.10 -19.16
C GLU A 46 4.51 0.70 -18.60
N PRO A 47 5.75 0.22 -18.82
CA PRO A 47 6.95 0.87 -18.27
C PRO A 47 7.16 2.31 -18.76
N SER A 48 6.59 2.66 -19.92
CA SER A 48 6.58 4.02 -20.45
C SER A 48 5.28 4.31 -21.17
N GLY A 49 4.86 5.60 -21.17
CA GLY A 49 3.66 6.07 -21.84
C GLY A 49 2.36 5.80 -21.06
N SER A 50 2.45 5.26 -19.85
CA SER A 50 1.29 4.95 -19.01
C SER A 50 0.49 6.22 -18.62
N ALA A 51 -0.80 6.04 -18.34
CA ALA A 51 -1.65 7.17 -17.92
C ALA A 51 -1.11 7.82 -16.63
N ILE A 52 -0.69 7.01 -15.65
CA ILE A 52 -0.14 7.55 -14.39
C ILE A 52 1.17 8.31 -14.58
N GLU A 53 2.02 7.89 -15.52
CA GLU A 53 3.24 8.62 -15.87
C GLU A 53 2.92 10.03 -16.37
N LYS A 54 1.93 10.16 -17.27
CA LYS A 54 1.49 11.47 -17.78
C LYS A 54 0.94 12.37 -16.68
N GLU A 55 0.15 11.81 -15.78
CA GLU A 55 -0.42 12.54 -14.64
C GLU A 55 0.68 13.02 -13.68
N ILE A 56 1.67 12.20 -13.37
CA ILE A 56 2.79 12.57 -12.49
C ILE A 56 3.70 13.61 -13.16
N HIS A 57 3.95 13.47 -14.46
CA HIS A 57 4.70 14.48 -15.21
C HIS A 57 3.98 15.83 -15.26
N ALA A 58 2.64 15.84 -15.33
CA ALA A 58 1.85 17.07 -15.27
C ALA A 58 1.96 17.79 -13.91
N LEU A 59 2.28 17.06 -12.84
CA LEU A 59 2.62 17.61 -11.51
C LEU A 59 4.08 18.10 -11.42
N GLY A 60 4.85 18.03 -12.50
CA GLY A 60 6.26 18.41 -12.52
C GLY A 60 7.20 17.43 -11.81
N ARG A 61 6.75 16.18 -11.59
CA ARG A 61 7.54 15.14 -10.93
C ARG A 61 8.03 14.09 -11.92
N LYS A 62 9.13 13.40 -11.58
CA LYS A 62 9.64 12.30 -12.39
C LYS A 62 8.87 11.03 -12.08
N PHE A 63 8.68 10.22 -13.13
CA PHE A 63 8.12 8.88 -13.01
C PHE A 63 9.01 7.86 -13.70
N ARG A 64 9.19 6.70 -13.05
CA ARG A 64 9.81 5.52 -13.66
C ARG A 64 8.94 4.31 -13.43
N GLY A 65 8.39 3.74 -14.51
CA GLY A 65 7.53 2.57 -14.49
C GLY A 65 8.29 1.26 -14.57
N TYR A 66 7.79 0.24 -13.87
CA TYR A 66 8.27 -1.14 -13.94
C TYR A 66 7.11 -2.13 -14.01
N HIS A 67 7.35 -3.23 -14.68
CA HIS A 67 6.47 -4.40 -14.64
C HIS A 67 7.01 -5.40 -13.63
N CYS A 68 6.15 -5.91 -12.72
CA CYS A 68 6.49 -7.02 -11.84
C CYS A 68 5.22 -7.74 -11.39
N ASP A 69 5.22 -9.08 -11.51
CA ASP A 69 4.18 -9.93 -10.94
C ASP A 69 4.54 -10.31 -9.50
N PHE A 70 3.77 -9.80 -8.55
CA PHE A 70 3.97 -10.05 -7.12
C PHE A 70 3.55 -11.47 -6.68
N ALA A 71 2.86 -12.24 -7.54
CA ALA A 71 2.66 -13.67 -7.32
C ALA A 71 3.94 -14.49 -7.57
N ASN A 72 4.94 -13.91 -8.21
CA ASN A 72 6.24 -14.54 -8.48
C ASN A 72 7.34 -13.97 -7.59
N ARG A 73 7.80 -14.74 -6.61
CA ARG A 73 8.83 -14.32 -5.65
C ARG A 73 10.16 -13.96 -6.29
N GLU A 74 10.59 -14.70 -7.31
CA GLU A 74 11.86 -14.43 -7.99
C GLU A 74 11.77 -13.14 -8.82
N ALA A 75 10.64 -12.87 -9.47
CA ALA A 75 10.41 -11.60 -10.14
C ALA A 75 10.50 -10.41 -9.15
N VAL A 76 9.97 -10.56 -7.94
CA VAL A 76 10.08 -9.51 -6.89
C VAL A 76 11.53 -9.32 -6.43
N ARG A 77 12.31 -10.39 -6.26
CA ARG A 77 13.74 -10.28 -5.92
C ARG A 77 14.54 -9.58 -7.01
N HIS A 78 14.31 -9.97 -8.26
CA HIS A 78 14.95 -9.32 -9.42
C HIS A 78 14.57 -7.84 -9.52
N PHE A 79 13.29 -7.53 -9.34
CA PHE A 79 12.80 -6.16 -9.33
C PHE A 79 13.46 -5.33 -8.21
N ALA A 80 13.53 -5.85 -6.99
CA ALA A 80 14.18 -5.16 -5.87
C ALA A 80 15.66 -4.88 -6.15
N ALA A 81 16.40 -5.85 -6.71
CA ALA A 81 17.79 -5.67 -7.11
C ALA A 81 17.93 -4.59 -8.19
N THR A 82 17.05 -4.60 -9.20
CA THR A 82 17.02 -3.59 -10.27
C THR A 82 16.78 -2.18 -9.72
N VAL A 83 15.83 -2.03 -8.80
CA VAL A 83 15.54 -0.73 -8.16
C VAL A 83 16.74 -0.26 -7.35
N ASN A 84 17.33 -1.12 -6.53
CA ASN A 84 18.51 -0.77 -5.71
C ASN A 84 19.73 -0.37 -6.56
N THR A 85 19.87 -0.93 -7.77
CA THR A 85 20.93 -0.54 -8.71
C THR A 85 20.64 0.79 -9.39
N ASN A 86 19.38 1.04 -9.77
CA ASN A 86 19.01 2.18 -10.60
C ASN A 86 18.75 3.48 -9.81
N PHE A 87 18.50 3.37 -8.50
CA PHE A 87 18.19 4.52 -7.67
C PHE A 87 19.17 4.62 -6.50
N PRO A 88 19.79 5.80 -6.29
CA PRO A 88 20.72 6.00 -5.17
C PRO A 88 20.02 5.89 -3.81
N ALA A 89 18.73 6.20 -3.77
CA ALA A 89 17.89 6.06 -2.59
C ALA A 89 16.42 5.89 -2.96
N ILE A 90 15.76 4.96 -2.29
CA ILE A 90 14.30 4.93 -2.13
C ILE A 90 14.03 5.43 -0.70
N ASP A 91 13.39 6.59 -0.56
CA ASP A 91 13.09 7.20 0.75
C ASP A 91 11.80 6.64 1.34
N ILE A 92 10.83 6.33 0.46
CA ILE A 92 9.49 5.89 0.84
C ILE A 92 9.16 4.63 0.06
N LEU A 93 8.78 3.56 0.76
CA LEU A 93 8.24 2.33 0.15
C LEU A 93 6.77 2.18 0.52
N VAL A 94 5.89 2.12 -0.49
CA VAL A 94 4.46 1.86 -0.33
C VAL A 94 4.13 0.47 -0.85
N ASN A 95 3.92 -0.47 0.05
CA ASN A 95 3.50 -1.83 -0.23
C ASN A 95 1.97 -1.88 -0.37
N ASN A 96 1.47 -1.61 -1.58
CA ASN A 96 0.04 -1.58 -1.86
C ASN A 96 -0.41 -2.71 -2.81
N ALA A 97 0.47 -3.27 -3.63
CA ALA A 97 0.11 -4.39 -4.51
C ALA A 97 -0.57 -5.51 -3.73
N GLY A 98 -1.69 -5.99 -4.24
CA GLY A 98 -2.45 -7.04 -3.58
C GLY A 98 -3.56 -7.59 -4.46
N THR A 99 -3.99 -8.80 -4.14
CA THR A 99 -5.10 -9.49 -4.78
C THR A 99 -6.08 -10.03 -3.75
N ILE A 100 -7.30 -10.30 -4.17
CA ILE A 100 -8.34 -10.93 -3.37
C ILE A 100 -9.06 -11.98 -4.21
N LEU A 101 -9.01 -13.23 -3.77
CA LEU A 101 -9.70 -14.34 -4.38
C LEU A 101 -10.81 -14.82 -3.43
N ARG A 102 -12.01 -14.98 -4.00
CA ARG A 102 -13.22 -15.21 -3.19
C ARG A 102 -13.77 -16.60 -3.45
N LYS A 103 -13.93 -17.38 -2.38
CA LYS A 103 -14.66 -18.65 -2.37
C LYS A 103 -15.01 -19.02 -0.92
N PRO A 104 -16.11 -19.78 -0.68
CA PRO A 104 -16.39 -20.32 0.66
C PRO A 104 -15.17 -21.06 1.22
N ALA A 105 -14.91 -20.94 2.52
CA ALA A 105 -13.70 -21.50 3.13
C ALA A 105 -13.56 -23.02 2.95
N ALA A 106 -14.67 -23.76 3.01
CA ALA A 106 -14.67 -25.23 2.79
C ALA A 106 -14.37 -25.65 1.35
N GLU A 107 -14.47 -24.73 0.40
CA GLU A 107 -14.24 -24.97 -1.04
C GLU A 107 -13.06 -24.13 -1.57
N HIS A 108 -12.32 -23.47 -0.68
CA HIS A 108 -11.26 -22.54 -1.06
C HIS A 108 -10.06 -23.32 -1.61
N PRO A 109 -9.70 -23.18 -2.90
CA PRO A 109 -8.57 -23.92 -3.46
C PRO A 109 -7.25 -23.49 -2.83
N ASP A 110 -6.31 -24.42 -2.67
CA ASP A 110 -4.97 -24.16 -2.15
C ASP A 110 -4.23 -23.10 -3.00
N GLU A 111 -4.43 -23.14 -4.33
CA GLU A 111 -3.83 -22.17 -5.26
C GLU A 111 -4.31 -20.73 -5.01
N TYR A 112 -5.57 -20.56 -4.58
CA TYR A 112 -6.10 -19.23 -4.20
C TYR A 112 -5.45 -18.73 -2.92
N TRP A 113 -5.27 -19.63 -1.95
CA TRP A 113 -4.56 -19.33 -0.72
C TRP A 113 -3.12 -18.93 -1.02
N ASP A 114 -2.39 -19.75 -1.76
CA ASP A 114 -0.98 -19.55 -2.08
C ASP A 114 -0.75 -18.25 -2.86
N GLU A 115 -1.56 -17.97 -3.88
CA GLU A 115 -1.47 -16.73 -4.66
C GLU A 115 -1.69 -15.50 -3.77
N VAL A 116 -2.71 -15.53 -2.91
CA VAL A 116 -3.03 -14.40 -2.03
C VAL A 116 -1.92 -14.19 -1.00
N ILE A 117 -1.44 -15.23 -0.34
CA ILE A 117 -0.35 -15.14 0.64
C ILE A 117 0.94 -14.70 -0.03
N GLN A 118 1.27 -15.28 -1.20
CA GLN A 118 2.47 -14.89 -1.94
C GLN A 118 2.43 -13.40 -2.33
N THR A 119 1.32 -12.94 -2.91
CA THR A 119 1.18 -11.55 -3.39
C THR A 119 1.09 -10.54 -2.24
N ASN A 120 0.20 -10.80 -1.27
CA ASN A 120 -0.15 -9.81 -0.25
C ASN A 120 0.80 -9.77 0.94
N LEU A 121 1.55 -10.84 1.18
CA LEU A 121 2.40 -10.96 2.37
C LEU A 121 3.86 -11.26 2.00
N SER A 122 4.14 -12.42 1.39
CA SER A 122 5.50 -12.88 1.16
C SER A 122 6.31 -11.92 0.27
N SER A 123 5.71 -11.45 -0.82
CA SER A 123 6.35 -10.51 -1.74
C SER A 123 6.56 -9.13 -1.13
N GLN A 124 5.62 -8.66 -0.32
CA GLN A 124 5.76 -7.39 0.40
C GLN A 124 6.87 -7.46 1.45
N PHE A 125 6.99 -8.58 2.17
CA PHE A 125 8.11 -8.82 3.09
C PHE A 125 9.45 -8.83 2.35
N VAL A 126 9.56 -9.58 1.25
CA VAL A 126 10.79 -9.64 0.44
C VAL A 126 11.19 -8.25 -0.03
N LEU A 127 10.26 -7.49 -0.62
CA LEU A 127 10.54 -6.14 -1.11
C LEU A 127 10.94 -5.19 0.04
N SER A 128 10.22 -5.24 1.16
CA SER A 128 10.53 -4.41 2.34
C SER A 128 11.92 -4.73 2.90
N ARG A 129 12.31 -6.00 2.94
CA ARG A 129 13.64 -6.41 3.38
C ARG A 129 14.73 -5.88 2.46
N GLU A 130 14.59 -6.05 1.15
CA GLU A 130 15.65 -5.67 0.20
C GLU A 130 15.79 -4.14 0.07
N ILE A 131 14.70 -3.39 0.04
CA ILE A 131 14.74 -1.92 0.06
C ILE A 131 15.13 -1.39 1.45
N GLY A 132 14.61 -2.02 2.50
CA GLY A 132 14.86 -1.66 3.89
C GLY A 132 16.33 -1.76 4.29
N LYS A 133 17.11 -2.71 3.74
CA LYS A 133 18.57 -2.80 3.97
C LYS A 133 19.26 -1.46 3.69
N HIS A 134 19.00 -0.86 2.53
CA HIS A 134 19.58 0.43 2.16
C HIS A 134 19.04 1.60 3.00
N MET A 135 17.76 1.54 3.42
CA MET A 135 17.21 2.53 4.38
C MET A 135 17.93 2.45 5.72
N LEU A 136 18.16 1.23 6.22
CA LEU A 136 18.88 0.98 7.49
C LEU A 136 20.35 1.42 7.43
N GLU A 137 21.02 1.21 6.31
CA GLU A 137 22.40 1.68 6.07
C GLU A 137 22.48 3.22 6.09
N ARG A 138 21.49 3.91 5.51
CA ARG A 138 21.41 5.38 5.52
C ARG A 138 20.90 5.97 6.82
N GLY A 139 20.28 5.15 7.70
CA GLY A 139 19.62 5.64 8.91
C GLY A 139 18.35 6.45 8.63
N SER A 140 17.66 6.23 7.52
CA SER A 140 16.45 6.99 7.14
C SER A 140 15.60 6.24 6.13
N GLY A 141 14.29 6.16 6.39
CA GLY A 141 13.31 5.58 5.47
C GLY A 141 11.90 5.49 6.04
N LYS A 142 10.92 5.43 5.16
CA LYS A 142 9.49 5.23 5.50
C LYS A 142 8.96 4.01 4.75
N ILE A 143 8.42 3.04 5.45
CA ILE A 143 7.75 1.87 4.86
C ILE A 143 6.30 1.89 5.28
N ILE A 144 5.39 1.86 4.30
CA ILE A 144 3.96 1.95 4.53
C ILE A 144 3.29 0.76 3.85
N PHE A 145 2.58 -0.05 4.64
CA PHE A 145 1.79 -1.16 4.13
C PHE A 145 0.33 -0.74 3.92
N THR A 146 -0.30 -1.27 2.88
CA THR A 146 -1.75 -1.24 2.75
C THR A 146 -2.33 -2.45 3.47
N ALA A 147 -2.78 -2.23 4.71
CA ALA A 147 -3.52 -3.17 5.53
C ALA A 147 -5.00 -3.25 5.08
N SER A 148 -5.94 -3.47 5.98
CA SER A 148 -7.39 -3.51 5.73
C SER A 148 -8.12 -3.45 7.06
N VAL A 149 -9.41 -3.12 7.05
CA VAL A 149 -10.28 -3.44 8.19
C VAL A 149 -10.24 -4.94 8.55
N LEU A 150 -9.94 -5.81 7.58
CA LEU A 150 -9.73 -7.24 7.81
C LEU A 150 -8.39 -7.57 8.52
N THR A 151 -7.60 -6.59 8.85
CA THR A 151 -6.49 -6.73 9.81
C THR A 151 -7.00 -6.93 11.24
N PHE A 152 -8.20 -6.41 11.54
CA PHE A 152 -8.81 -6.38 12.86
C PHE A 152 -10.02 -7.30 12.99
N GLN A 153 -10.61 -7.72 11.88
CA GLN A 153 -11.80 -8.58 11.84
C GLN A 153 -11.72 -9.62 10.72
N GLY A 154 -12.59 -10.64 10.78
CA GLY A 154 -12.71 -11.63 9.71
C GLY A 154 -13.48 -11.10 8.50
N GLY A 155 -13.40 -11.84 7.39
CA GLY A 155 -14.15 -11.59 6.17
C GLY A 155 -14.83 -12.87 5.66
N ILE A 156 -15.96 -12.72 4.96
CA ILE A 156 -16.72 -13.84 4.39
C ILE A 156 -16.18 -14.16 3.01
N ASN A 157 -15.94 -15.46 2.73
CA ASN A 157 -15.43 -16.00 1.46
C ASN A 157 -14.02 -15.51 1.06
N VAL A 158 -13.23 -15.01 2.00
CA VAL A 158 -11.89 -14.45 1.74
C VAL A 158 -10.86 -14.88 2.80
N PRO A 159 -10.72 -16.19 3.12
CA PRO A 159 -9.85 -16.63 4.21
C PRO A 159 -8.40 -16.24 4.00
N GLY A 160 -7.83 -16.46 2.82
CA GLY A 160 -6.46 -16.09 2.49
C GLY A 160 -6.21 -14.57 2.57
N TYR A 161 -7.17 -13.77 2.08
CA TYR A 161 -7.06 -12.30 2.17
C TYR A 161 -7.08 -11.83 3.62
N ALA A 162 -8.03 -12.31 4.45
CA ALA A 162 -8.09 -11.95 5.85
C ALA A 162 -6.82 -12.33 6.61
N ALA A 163 -6.33 -13.56 6.39
CA ALA A 163 -5.07 -14.03 6.96
C ALA A 163 -3.89 -13.14 6.54
N SER A 164 -3.77 -12.83 5.24
CA SER A 164 -2.70 -11.96 4.74
C SER A 164 -2.73 -10.56 5.35
N LYS A 165 -3.91 -9.96 5.51
CA LYS A 165 -4.05 -8.61 6.08
C LYS A 165 -3.85 -8.60 7.59
N GLY A 166 -4.25 -9.64 8.31
CA GLY A 166 -3.88 -9.85 9.71
C GLY A 166 -2.36 -9.94 9.89
N ALA A 167 -1.71 -10.73 9.04
CA ALA A 167 -0.25 -10.88 9.04
C ALA A 167 0.48 -9.56 8.73
N ILE A 168 -0.01 -8.75 7.79
CA ILE A 168 0.55 -7.41 7.48
C ILE A 168 0.51 -6.51 8.72
N GLY A 169 -0.57 -6.56 9.51
CA GLY A 169 -0.65 -5.81 10.76
C GLY A 169 0.45 -6.20 11.76
N GLN A 170 0.75 -7.49 11.91
CA GLN A 170 1.82 -7.95 12.78
C GLN A 170 3.21 -7.70 12.18
N LEU A 171 3.38 -7.86 10.87
CA LEU A 171 4.63 -7.55 10.17
C LEU A 171 4.99 -6.07 10.34
N THR A 172 4.01 -5.16 10.25
CA THR A 172 4.21 -3.73 10.49
C THR A 172 4.82 -3.47 11.87
N LYS A 173 4.29 -4.09 12.91
CA LYS A 173 4.78 -3.95 14.29
C LYS A 173 6.17 -4.59 14.47
N ALA A 174 6.40 -5.77 13.90
CA ALA A 174 7.67 -6.47 14.01
C ALA A 174 8.81 -5.63 13.39
N LEU A 175 8.64 -5.17 12.15
CA LEU A 175 9.64 -4.35 11.48
C LEU A 175 9.81 -2.97 12.16
N ALA A 176 8.74 -2.37 12.67
CA ALA A 176 8.81 -1.13 13.43
C ALA A 176 9.68 -1.27 14.68
N ASN A 177 9.46 -2.32 15.47
CA ASN A 177 10.24 -2.58 16.67
C ASN A 177 11.74 -2.78 16.38
N GLU A 178 12.05 -3.46 15.28
CA GLU A 178 13.42 -3.79 14.91
C GLU A 178 14.16 -2.60 14.27
N TRP A 179 13.46 -1.77 13.49
CA TRP A 179 14.10 -0.78 12.60
C TRP A 179 13.98 0.67 13.07
N ALA A 180 13.10 0.97 14.02
CA ALA A 180 12.87 2.34 14.49
C ALA A 180 14.13 3.02 15.06
N SER A 181 14.92 2.30 15.87
CA SER A 181 16.17 2.81 16.43
C SER A 181 17.26 3.08 15.38
N ARG A 182 17.05 2.57 14.17
CA ARG A 182 17.93 2.78 13.01
C ARG A 182 17.35 3.78 12.00
N GLY A 183 16.37 4.59 12.42
CA GLY A 183 15.83 5.70 11.62
C GLY A 183 14.82 5.29 10.54
N VAL A 184 14.30 4.06 10.57
CA VAL A 184 13.28 3.60 9.60
C VAL A 184 11.94 3.44 10.31
N GLN A 185 10.93 4.24 9.90
CA GLN A 185 9.57 4.13 10.40
C GLN A 185 8.77 3.16 9.52
N VAL A 186 8.07 2.24 10.17
CA VAL A 186 7.23 1.25 9.49
C VAL A 186 5.79 1.37 10.02
N ASN A 187 4.86 1.69 9.14
CA ASN A 187 3.46 1.88 9.47
C ASN A 187 2.54 1.22 8.43
N ALA A 188 1.25 1.21 8.70
CA ALA A 188 0.25 0.75 7.75
C ALA A 188 -0.94 1.71 7.69
N ILE A 189 -1.62 1.72 6.54
CA ILE A 189 -2.96 2.30 6.39
C ILE A 189 -3.93 1.12 6.27
N ALA A 190 -5.01 1.14 7.05
CA ALA A 190 -6.10 0.17 6.95
C ALA A 190 -7.34 0.84 6.32
N PRO A 191 -7.52 0.71 5.00
CA PRO A 191 -8.70 1.22 4.33
C PRO A 191 -9.95 0.47 4.77
N GLY A 192 -11.08 1.18 4.81
CA GLY A 192 -12.41 0.61 4.84
C GLY A 192 -12.86 0.09 3.47
N TYR A 193 -14.15 0.21 3.22
CA TYR A 193 -14.74 -0.11 1.92
C TYR A 193 -14.57 1.07 0.95
N ILE A 194 -13.61 0.95 0.05
CA ILE A 194 -13.22 1.97 -0.92
C ILE A 194 -13.73 1.56 -2.31
N SER A 195 -14.33 2.50 -3.04
CA SER A 195 -14.80 2.34 -4.42
C SER A 195 -13.63 2.10 -5.36
N THR A 196 -13.38 0.84 -5.67
CA THR A 196 -12.32 0.38 -6.58
C THR A 196 -12.82 -0.78 -7.41
N ASP A 197 -12.13 -1.12 -8.50
CA ASP A 197 -12.50 -2.27 -9.33
C ASP A 197 -12.59 -3.58 -8.51
N ASN A 198 -11.71 -3.75 -7.51
CA ASN A 198 -11.72 -4.92 -6.63
C ASN A 198 -12.95 -4.97 -5.69
N ALA A 199 -13.52 -3.83 -5.39
CA ALA A 199 -14.70 -3.68 -4.53
C ALA A 199 -16.01 -3.64 -5.33
N ALA A 200 -15.98 -3.33 -6.62
CA ALA A 200 -17.15 -3.17 -7.48
C ALA A 200 -18.12 -4.37 -7.40
N PRO A 201 -17.69 -5.65 -7.47
CA PRO A 201 -18.60 -6.79 -7.35
C PRO A 201 -19.34 -6.84 -6.03
N LEU A 202 -18.75 -6.27 -4.97
CA LEU A 202 -19.37 -6.22 -3.64
C LEU A 202 -20.31 -5.03 -3.50
N ALA A 203 -19.95 -3.89 -4.08
CA ALA A 203 -20.77 -2.68 -4.05
C ALA A 203 -22.06 -2.82 -4.87
N THR A 204 -22.00 -3.61 -5.97
CA THR A 204 -23.14 -3.88 -6.85
C THR A 204 -23.98 -5.09 -6.43
N ASP A 205 -23.54 -5.86 -5.44
CA ASP A 205 -24.31 -6.97 -4.89
C ASP A 205 -25.60 -6.44 -4.22
N PRO A 206 -26.81 -6.92 -4.64
CA PRO A 206 -28.06 -6.34 -4.18
C PRO A 206 -28.37 -6.58 -2.68
N VAL A 207 -27.69 -7.52 -2.07
CA VAL A 207 -27.85 -7.85 -0.63
C VAL A 207 -26.69 -7.29 0.18
N ARG A 208 -25.46 -7.57 -0.22
CA ARG A 208 -24.27 -7.20 0.53
C ARG A 208 -23.92 -5.72 0.42
N GLY A 209 -24.12 -5.11 -0.75
CA GLY A 209 -23.85 -3.68 -0.96
C GLY A 209 -24.58 -2.79 0.02
N PRO A 210 -25.93 -2.85 0.10
CA PRO A 210 -26.72 -2.11 1.08
C PRO A 210 -26.39 -2.47 2.54
N ALA A 211 -26.16 -3.75 2.85
CA ALA A 211 -25.80 -4.20 4.20
C ALA A 211 -24.44 -3.64 4.65
N ILE A 212 -23.46 -3.53 3.77
CA ILE A 212 -22.19 -2.88 4.06
C ILE A 212 -22.40 -1.38 4.25
N LEU A 213 -23.07 -0.73 3.31
CA LEU A 213 -23.30 0.72 3.35
C LEU A 213 -23.98 1.15 4.65
N SER A 214 -25.00 0.40 5.11
CA SER A 214 -25.71 0.71 6.36
C SER A 214 -24.85 0.62 7.63
N ARG A 215 -23.69 -0.08 7.54
CA ARG A 215 -22.74 -0.19 8.64
C ARG A 215 -21.64 0.87 8.62
N ILE A 216 -21.46 1.61 7.51
CA ILE A 216 -20.46 2.67 7.45
C ILE A 216 -21.04 3.94 8.10
N PRO A 217 -20.50 4.42 9.23
CA PRO A 217 -21.06 5.59 9.94
C PRO A 217 -21.14 6.86 9.10
N THR A 218 -20.16 7.06 8.17
CA THR A 218 -20.19 8.21 7.25
C THR A 218 -21.25 8.11 6.17
N GLY A 219 -21.99 6.99 6.05
CA GLY A 219 -23.11 6.81 5.11
C GLY A 219 -22.71 6.68 3.64
N ARG A 220 -21.42 6.50 3.35
CA ARG A 220 -20.92 6.32 1.98
C ARG A 220 -19.74 5.36 1.93
N TRP A 221 -19.52 4.75 0.78
CA TRP A 221 -18.23 4.13 0.47
C TRP A 221 -17.16 5.22 0.41
N GLY A 222 -15.94 4.87 0.81
CA GLY A 222 -14.79 5.75 0.62
C GLY A 222 -14.35 5.76 -0.84
N GLU A 223 -13.68 6.83 -1.23
CA GLU A 223 -13.01 6.95 -2.52
C GLU A 223 -11.48 6.82 -2.32
N PRO A 224 -10.71 6.42 -3.33
CA PRO A 224 -9.26 6.37 -3.23
C PRO A 224 -8.64 7.68 -2.73
N ASP A 225 -9.23 8.81 -3.05
CA ASP A 225 -8.78 10.14 -2.63
C ASP A 225 -8.95 10.40 -1.13
N ASP A 226 -9.87 9.73 -0.44
CA ASP A 226 -10.00 9.80 1.02
C ASP A 226 -8.72 9.31 1.75
N LEU A 227 -7.86 8.56 1.07
CA LEU A 227 -6.62 8.01 1.62
C LEU A 227 -5.39 8.90 1.38
N LYS A 228 -5.49 9.94 0.53
CA LYS A 228 -4.36 10.80 0.13
C LYS A 228 -3.69 11.49 1.33
N GLY A 229 -4.49 12.04 2.24
CA GLY A 229 -3.95 12.71 3.44
C GLY A 229 -3.17 11.75 4.34
N ALA A 230 -3.67 10.53 4.51
CA ALA A 230 -3.05 9.51 5.34
C ALA A 230 -1.69 9.06 4.79
N ILE A 231 -1.58 8.84 3.48
CA ILE A 231 -0.31 8.41 2.87
C ILE A 231 0.74 9.52 2.94
N VAL A 232 0.37 10.78 2.69
CA VAL A 232 1.31 11.91 2.79
C VAL A 232 1.76 12.10 4.24
N PHE A 233 0.86 11.99 5.22
CA PHE A 233 1.22 12.04 6.64
C PHE A 233 2.26 10.98 6.99
N LEU A 234 1.99 9.70 6.69
CA LEU A 234 2.89 8.61 7.05
C LEU A 234 4.22 8.60 6.25
N ALA A 235 4.23 9.19 5.07
CA ALA A 235 5.43 9.31 4.23
C ALA A 235 6.33 10.49 4.60
N SER A 236 5.82 11.46 5.35
CA SER A 236 6.47 12.74 5.60
C SER A 236 7.09 12.84 6.99
N ARG A 237 7.77 13.96 7.25
CA ARG A 237 8.33 14.30 8.56
C ARG A 237 7.27 14.53 9.63
N ALA A 238 6.01 14.79 9.24
CA ALA A 238 4.89 14.94 10.18
C ALA A 238 4.64 13.65 11.00
N SER A 239 5.17 12.50 10.55
CA SER A 239 5.07 11.20 11.22
C SER A 239 6.41 10.65 11.72
N ASP A 240 7.44 11.48 11.95
CA ASP A 240 8.77 10.98 12.35
C ASP A 240 8.75 10.24 13.69
N TYR A 241 7.80 10.53 14.58
CA TYR A 241 7.61 9.81 15.85
C TYR A 241 6.48 8.79 15.83
N VAL A 242 5.98 8.44 14.63
CA VAL A 242 4.92 7.43 14.42
C VAL A 242 5.56 6.20 13.79
N THR A 243 5.55 5.07 14.50
CA THR A 243 6.02 3.77 13.99
C THR A 243 5.22 2.63 14.62
N GLY A 244 5.02 1.54 13.89
CA GLY A 244 4.21 0.39 14.31
C GLY A 244 2.71 0.64 14.31
N SER A 245 2.26 1.81 13.85
CA SER A 245 0.85 2.21 13.83
C SER A 245 0.13 1.66 12.61
N ILE A 246 -1.15 1.33 12.80
CA ILE A 246 -2.08 0.98 11.72
C ILE A 246 -3.17 2.04 11.72
N LEU A 247 -3.03 3.01 10.81
CA LEU A 247 -3.95 4.13 10.68
C LEU A 247 -5.19 3.69 9.91
N THR A 248 -6.34 3.64 10.59
CA THR A 248 -7.62 3.33 9.96
C THR A 248 -8.18 4.53 9.20
N VAL A 249 -8.62 4.30 7.96
CA VAL A 249 -9.32 5.28 7.11
C VAL A 249 -10.53 4.55 6.52
N ASP A 250 -11.60 4.44 7.29
CA ASP A 250 -12.67 3.47 7.07
C ASP A 250 -14.09 4.03 7.20
N GLY A 251 -14.24 5.34 7.32
CA GLY A 251 -15.53 5.98 7.52
C GLY A 251 -16.20 5.64 8.84
N GLY A 252 -15.44 5.16 9.84
CA GLY A 252 -15.92 4.73 11.16
C GLY A 252 -16.36 3.27 11.23
N TRP A 253 -16.07 2.46 10.22
CA TRP A 253 -16.45 1.04 10.17
C TRP A 253 -16.02 0.25 11.41
N LEU A 254 -14.79 0.46 11.90
CA LEU A 254 -14.24 -0.24 13.06
C LEU A 254 -14.58 0.42 14.41
N ALA A 255 -15.27 1.56 14.41
CA ALA A 255 -15.63 2.27 15.62
C ALA A 255 -16.87 1.67 16.31
N ARG A 256 -17.55 0.70 15.68
CA ARG A 256 -18.77 0.04 16.20
C ARG A 256 -18.85 -1.44 15.81
#